data_b266d002e6adaba4e26cd993e06ede20
#
_entry.id   b266d002e6adaba4e26cd993e06ede20
#
_cell.length_a   1.000
_cell.length_b   1.000
_cell.length_c   1.000
_cell.angle_alpha   90.00
_cell.angle_beta   90.00
_cell.angle_gamma   90.00
#
_symmetry.space_group_name_H-M   'P 1'
#
loop_
_entity.id
_entity.type
_entity.pdbx_description
1 polymer ?
#
loop_
_entity_poly.entity_id
_entity_poly.type
_entity_poly.pdbx_seq_one_letter_code
_entity_poly.pdbx_strand_id
1 'polypeptide(L)'
;MSWIIAPTALSEHATNHPGDGEDLSHRLINVLADPANADVYAKTAFILNYDEGGQFFDHHWPPTPPVSAADGASTVTTVGELTLKEQFNQPPGSPIGLGFRVPFFIISPWTRGPVTFSEVADHTSVIQFIEERFGVHCPNISPWRRAVTSNLLAAFDFDHPDYSWPDNMPYTGDNVNQSKAECANLPAPTLPKTQSLASQEPGVRIARALPYKFLIHDSVASDGSITINMTNAGTAGAVFYVFNFMAPMAPPRKYTVEAGKYLTGTWAPIAGKYNLSLHGPDGFVRAFSGGATAAASPVRVALRYLETRGAVGLLGEAAMRCTMAVEDNAYGHEMESLEVSVRTNPTGNALDEAGGSVGLVRSVAGSGNWYDLTVTALDCGVEFTRRFMGKMETGKDTTTDPAMAVPPSAASLKQNHPDVPDSHRFVERWQPEKHCASRRSRHKDECWGFGAEKPEHYEL
;
A
#
# COMPACT_ATOMS: atom_id res chain seq x y z
N MET A 1 -23.03 -20.24 6.19
CA MET A 1 -21.95 -19.36 6.66
C MET A 1 -21.77 -19.58 8.14
N SER A 2 -20.53 -19.68 8.61
CA SER A 2 -20.18 -19.78 10.04
C SER A 2 -19.20 -18.65 10.39
N TRP A 3 -19.35 -18.06 11.56
CA TRP A 3 -18.47 -17.04 12.09
C TRP A 3 -17.84 -17.58 13.39
N ILE A 4 -16.52 -17.66 13.42
CA ILE A 4 -15.77 -18.24 14.53
C ILE A 4 -14.96 -17.14 15.16
N ILE A 5 -15.10 -16.94 16.47
CA ILE A 5 -14.32 -15.96 17.25
C ILE A 5 -13.52 -16.76 18.29
N ALA A 6 -12.21 -16.52 18.33
CA ALA A 6 -11.35 -17.16 19.32
C ALA A 6 -11.74 -16.72 20.73
N PRO A 7 -11.84 -17.64 21.71
CA PRO A 7 -11.93 -17.23 23.11
C PRO A 7 -10.61 -16.57 23.54
N THR A 8 -10.66 -15.65 24.49
CA THR A 8 -9.48 -14.86 24.91
C THR A 8 -8.23 -15.71 25.16
N ALA A 9 -8.36 -16.85 25.81
CA ALA A 9 -7.22 -17.73 26.13
C ALA A 9 -6.60 -18.46 24.92
N LEU A 10 -7.26 -18.41 23.75
CA LEU A 10 -6.79 -19.02 22.50
C LEU A 10 -6.68 -17.96 21.38
N SER A 11 -6.55 -16.70 21.75
CA SER A 11 -6.35 -15.60 20.81
C SER A 11 -4.88 -15.15 20.80
N GLU A 12 -4.51 -14.38 19.78
CA GLU A 12 -3.19 -13.75 19.68
C GLU A 12 -3.21 -12.30 20.19
N HIS A 13 -4.21 -11.94 21.01
CA HIS A 13 -4.26 -10.63 21.65
C HIS A 13 -2.95 -10.35 22.41
N ALA A 14 -2.50 -9.11 22.45
CA ALA A 14 -1.20 -8.69 22.99
C ALA A 14 -0.91 -9.13 24.43
N THR A 15 -1.92 -9.56 25.20
CA THR A 15 -1.79 -10.11 26.54
C THR A 15 -1.64 -11.63 26.58
N ASN A 16 -1.75 -12.31 25.43
CA ASN A 16 -1.70 -13.78 25.31
C ASN A 16 -0.46 -14.20 24.53
N HIS A 17 -0.24 -15.49 24.43
CA HIS A 17 0.85 -16.04 23.64
C HIS A 17 0.39 -16.25 22.20
N PRO A 18 1.12 -15.73 21.18
CA PRO A 18 0.77 -15.93 19.78
C PRO A 18 0.58 -17.40 19.40
N GLY A 19 1.37 -18.31 20.00
CA GLY A 19 1.24 -19.74 19.77
C GLY A 19 -0.12 -20.35 20.12
N ASP A 20 -0.87 -19.76 21.06
CA ASP A 20 -2.22 -20.27 21.40
C ASP A 20 -3.22 -20.02 20.26
N GLY A 21 -3.15 -18.85 19.58
CA GLY A 21 -4.00 -18.54 18.42
C GLY A 21 -3.54 -19.29 17.17
N GLU A 22 -2.22 -19.42 16.96
CA GLU A 22 -1.66 -20.26 15.90
C GLU A 22 -2.18 -21.71 16.00
N ASP A 23 -2.15 -22.31 17.19
CA ASP A 23 -2.64 -23.67 17.43
C ASP A 23 -4.15 -23.79 17.20
N LEU A 24 -4.94 -22.80 17.63
CA LEU A 24 -6.38 -22.79 17.34
C LEU A 24 -6.63 -22.76 15.83
N SER A 25 -5.95 -21.89 15.11
CA SER A 25 -6.07 -21.76 13.66
C SER A 25 -5.67 -23.05 12.95
N HIS A 26 -4.55 -23.65 13.37
CA HIS A 26 -4.10 -24.96 12.88
C HIS A 26 -5.16 -26.05 13.09
N ARG A 27 -5.75 -26.17 14.29
CA ARG A 27 -6.80 -27.15 14.57
C ARG A 27 -8.02 -26.98 13.68
N LEU A 28 -8.44 -25.72 13.41
CA LEU A 28 -9.57 -25.45 12.51
C LEU A 28 -9.23 -25.83 11.07
N ILE A 29 -8.02 -25.54 10.60
CA ILE A 29 -7.56 -25.92 9.27
C ILE A 29 -7.47 -27.45 9.14
N ASN A 30 -6.99 -28.15 10.16
CA ASN A 30 -6.92 -29.62 10.15
C ASN A 30 -8.30 -30.29 10.05
N VAL A 31 -9.34 -29.67 10.58
CA VAL A 31 -10.71 -30.17 10.37
C VAL A 31 -11.09 -30.16 8.88
N LEU A 32 -10.67 -29.12 8.14
CA LEU A 32 -10.92 -29.04 6.70
C LEU A 32 -10.00 -29.98 5.91
N ALA A 33 -8.78 -30.22 6.39
CA ALA A 33 -7.80 -31.09 5.75
C ALA A 33 -8.10 -32.59 5.99
N ASP A 34 -8.95 -32.94 6.94
CA ASP A 34 -9.34 -34.33 7.21
C ASP A 34 -10.04 -34.92 5.97
N PRO A 35 -9.56 -36.06 5.42
CA PRO A 35 -10.22 -36.72 4.29
C PRO A 35 -11.70 -37.01 4.49
N ALA A 36 -12.15 -37.21 5.73
CA ALA A 36 -13.56 -37.39 6.06
C ALA A 36 -14.41 -36.14 5.77
N ASN A 37 -13.79 -34.96 5.67
CA ASN A 37 -14.42 -33.66 5.42
C ASN A 37 -14.14 -33.11 4.00
N ALA A 38 -13.62 -33.94 3.09
CA ALA A 38 -13.27 -33.51 1.73
C ALA A 38 -14.43 -32.85 0.98
N ASP A 39 -15.66 -33.41 1.12
CA ASP A 39 -16.86 -32.86 0.51
C ASP A 39 -17.25 -31.47 1.09
N VAL A 40 -16.90 -31.20 2.32
CA VAL A 40 -17.07 -29.90 2.99
C VAL A 40 -16.04 -28.93 2.47
N TYR A 41 -14.76 -29.32 2.48
CA TYR A 41 -13.67 -28.50 1.97
C TYR A 41 -13.89 -28.07 0.53
N ALA A 42 -14.35 -28.99 -0.32
CA ALA A 42 -14.64 -28.74 -1.74
C ALA A 42 -15.62 -27.56 -1.98
N LYS A 43 -16.32 -27.10 -0.96
CA LYS A 43 -17.33 -26.02 -1.01
C LYS A 43 -17.02 -24.89 -0.02
N THR A 44 -15.82 -24.86 0.56
CA THR A 44 -15.47 -23.97 1.66
C THR A 44 -14.46 -22.92 1.20
N ALA A 45 -14.73 -21.67 1.49
CA ALA A 45 -13.73 -20.61 1.62
C ALA A 45 -13.57 -20.31 3.12
N PHE A 46 -12.42 -20.69 3.68
CA PHE A 46 -12.07 -20.38 5.05
C PHE A 46 -11.26 -19.09 5.06
N ILE A 47 -11.77 -18.06 5.70
CA ILE A 47 -11.13 -16.75 5.80
C ILE A 47 -10.64 -16.58 7.23
N LEU A 48 -9.33 -16.44 7.40
CA LEU A 48 -8.68 -16.06 8.64
C LEU A 48 -8.34 -14.59 8.58
N ASN A 49 -9.06 -13.78 9.35
CA ASN A 49 -8.93 -12.34 9.36
C ASN A 49 -8.65 -11.86 10.80
N TYR A 50 -7.53 -11.17 10.98
CA TYR A 50 -7.19 -10.57 12.26
C TYR A 50 -7.98 -9.27 12.44
N ASP A 51 -8.46 -9.02 13.65
CA ASP A 51 -9.25 -7.84 14.00
C ASP A 51 -8.38 -6.58 14.13
N GLU A 52 -7.14 -6.74 14.59
CA GLU A 52 -6.17 -5.66 14.72
C GLU A 52 -4.73 -6.21 14.75
N GLY A 53 -3.74 -5.33 14.73
CA GLY A 53 -2.32 -5.73 14.60
C GLY A 53 -1.60 -6.03 15.91
N GLY A 54 -2.28 -6.24 17.04
CA GLY A 54 -1.65 -6.56 18.33
C GLY A 54 -0.77 -5.44 18.87
N GLN A 55 -1.08 -4.19 18.58
CA GLN A 55 -0.29 -2.98 18.88
C GLN A 55 1.05 -2.91 18.14
N PHE A 56 1.28 -3.75 17.14
CA PHE A 56 2.43 -3.62 16.26
C PHE A 56 2.22 -2.50 15.24
N PHE A 57 3.29 -1.74 15.00
CA PHE A 57 3.30 -0.66 14.03
C PHE A 57 3.52 -1.21 12.62
N ASP A 58 2.72 -0.73 11.65
CA ASP A 58 2.96 -0.96 10.22
C ASP A 58 3.68 0.25 9.62
N HIS A 59 4.66 0.00 8.76
CA HIS A 59 5.40 1.05 8.06
C HIS A 59 4.65 1.64 6.85
N HIS A 60 3.56 1.02 6.40
CA HIS A 60 2.74 1.48 5.29
C HIS A 60 1.64 2.43 5.77
N TRP A 61 1.48 3.57 5.10
CA TRP A 61 0.40 4.50 5.39
C TRP A 61 -0.94 3.90 4.98
N PRO A 62 -1.88 3.73 5.92
CA PRO A 62 -3.18 3.19 5.60
C PRO A 62 -4.00 4.18 4.75
N PRO A 63 -4.77 3.73 3.75
CA PRO A 63 -5.69 4.60 3.03
C PRO A 63 -6.64 5.32 3.98
N THR A 64 -6.67 6.66 3.89
CA THR A 64 -7.57 7.54 4.65
C THR A 64 -8.18 8.60 3.74
N PRO A 65 -9.44 9.00 3.96
CA PRO A 65 -10.06 10.08 3.20
C PRO A 65 -9.45 11.44 3.54
N PRO A 66 -9.47 12.42 2.63
CA PRO A 66 -9.17 13.80 2.97
C PRO A 66 -10.30 14.38 3.84
N VAL A 67 -9.94 15.23 4.80
CA VAL A 67 -10.89 15.88 5.71
C VAL A 67 -11.19 17.34 5.32
N SER A 68 -10.38 17.92 4.45
CA SER A 68 -10.53 19.30 3.97
C SER A 68 -9.81 19.50 2.63
N ALA A 69 -10.08 20.62 1.96
CA ALA A 69 -9.37 20.99 0.73
C ALA A 69 -7.85 21.23 0.94
N ALA A 70 -7.42 21.57 2.15
CA ALA A 70 -6.00 21.69 2.48
C ALA A 70 -5.33 20.31 2.63
N ASP A 71 -6.09 19.31 3.05
CA ASP A 71 -5.65 17.92 3.24
C ASP A 71 -5.70 17.10 1.94
N GLY A 72 -6.42 17.58 0.92
CA GLY A 72 -6.54 16.91 -0.37
C GLY A 72 -7.92 17.00 -1.01
N ALA A 73 -8.29 15.99 -1.79
CA ALA A 73 -9.59 15.92 -2.45
C ALA A 73 -10.05 14.47 -2.67
N SER A 74 -11.35 14.30 -2.88
CA SER A 74 -11.95 13.00 -3.20
C SER A 74 -13.01 13.16 -4.28
N THR A 75 -13.05 12.23 -5.24
CA THR A 75 -14.12 12.15 -6.25
C THR A 75 -15.38 11.48 -5.72
N VAL A 76 -15.29 10.79 -4.58
CA VAL A 76 -16.41 10.16 -3.88
C VAL A 76 -16.65 10.85 -2.55
N THR A 77 -17.89 10.85 -2.08
CA THR A 77 -18.23 11.41 -0.76
C THR A 77 -17.50 10.69 0.37
N THR A 78 -16.96 11.45 1.33
CA THR A 78 -16.30 10.93 2.53
C THR A 78 -17.25 10.86 3.74
N VAL A 79 -18.54 11.06 3.53
CA VAL A 79 -19.57 10.89 4.57
C VAL A 79 -19.54 9.45 5.10
N GLY A 80 -19.52 9.31 6.42
CA GLY A 80 -19.39 8.01 7.10
C GLY A 80 -17.93 7.60 7.40
N GLU A 81 -16.93 8.35 6.90
CA GLU A 81 -15.51 8.08 7.13
C GLU A 81 -14.83 9.13 8.03
N LEU A 82 -15.62 10.00 8.64
CA LEU A 82 -15.13 10.98 9.61
C LEU A 82 -15.81 10.74 10.96
N THR A 83 -15.06 10.89 12.05
CA THR A 83 -15.58 10.74 13.41
C THR A 83 -16.65 11.80 13.71
N LEU A 84 -17.80 11.38 14.23
CA LEU A 84 -18.90 12.30 14.58
C LEU A 84 -18.73 12.92 15.98
N LYS A 85 -18.01 12.25 16.84
CA LYS A 85 -17.70 12.67 18.22
C LYS A 85 -16.24 12.35 18.54
N GLU A 86 -15.73 12.90 19.62
CA GLU A 86 -14.41 12.52 20.12
C GLU A 86 -14.35 11.00 20.35
N GLN A 87 -13.34 10.38 19.77
CA GLN A 87 -13.12 8.94 19.86
C GLN A 87 -11.62 8.65 19.83
N PHE A 88 -11.13 7.81 20.73
CA PHE A 88 -9.70 7.45 20.84
C PHE A 88 -8.76 8.67 20.86
N ASN A 89 -9.13 9.72 21.61
CA ASN A 89 -8.42 11.01 21.67
C ASN A 89 -8.31 11.75 20.30
N GLN A 90 -9.16 11.39 19.34
CA GLN A 90 -9.29 12.11 18.08
C GLN A 90 -10.51 13.02 18.12
N PRO A 91 -10.38 14.29 17.71
CA PRO A 91 -11.51 15.23 17.70
C PRO A 91 -12.55 14.82 16.64
N PRO A 92 -13.80 15.30 16.76
CA PRO A 92 -14.79 15.15 15.71
C PRO A 92 -14.26 15.66 14.35
N GLY A 93 -14.60 14.97 13.28
CA GLY A 93 -14.12 15.28 11.93
C GLY A 93 -12.76 14.67 11.58
N SER A 94 -12.15 13.89 12.47
CA SER A 94 -10.95 13.12 12.16
C SER A 94 -11.25 11.97 11.19
N PRO A 95 -10.33 11.62 10.27
CA PRO A 95 -10.56 10.52 9.34
C PRO A 95 -10.50 9.18 10.07
N ILE A 96 -11.41 8.28 9.70
CA ILE A 96 -11.41 6.89 10.17
C ILE A 96 -10.39 6.09 9.36
N GLY A 97 -10.57 6.00 8.04
CA GLY A 97 -9.70 5.25 7.14
C GLY A 97 -9.70 3.74 7.37
N LEU A 98 -8.70 3.04 6.80
CA LEU A 98 -8.63 1.58 6.85
C LEU A 98 -7.81 1.03 8.03
N GLY A 99 -7.00 1.87 8.69
CA GLY A 99 -6.07 1.42 9.73
C GLY A 99 -4.83 0.72 9.19
N PHE A 100 -3.94 0.30 10.08
CA PHE A 100 -2.75 -0.47 9.71
C PHE A 100 -3.12 -1.85 9.18
N ARG A 101 -2.24 -2.42 8.33
CA ARG A 101 -2.46 -3.75 7.78
C ARG A 101 -2.43 -4.79 8.88
N VAL A 102 -3.28 -5.79 8.75
CA VAL A 102 -3.37 -6.97 9.61
C VAL A 102 -3.16 -8.24 8.78
N PRO A 103 -2.72 -9.34 9.36
CA PRO A 103 -2.66 -10.62 8.66
C PRO A 103 -4.04 -11.03 8.14
N PHE A 104 -4.06 -11.57 6.91
CA PHE A 104 -5.27 -12.02 6.26
C PHE A 104 -4.98 -13.21 5.33
N PHE A 105 -5.73 -14.28 5.44
CA PHE A 105 -5.53 -15.49 4.66
C PHE A 105 -6.88 -16.02 4.15
N ILE A 106 -6.88 -16.48 2.91
CA ILE A 106 -8.01 -17.22 2.33
C ILE A 106 -7.53 -18.62 2.00
N ILE A 107 -8.16 -19.63 2.62
CA ILE A 107 -7.84 -21.04 2.44
C ILE A 107 -9.04 -21.72 1.80
N SER A 108 -8.89 -22.13 0.55
CA SER A 108 -9.98 -22.76 -0.22
C SER A 108 -9.38 -23.50 -1.42
N PRO A 109 -10.17 -24.39 -2.09
CA PRO A 109 -9.72 -24.98 -3.34
C PRO A 109 -9.41 -23.96 -4.44
N TRP A 110 -10.00 -22.78 -4.40
CA TRP A 110 -9.85 -21.72 -5.41
C TRP A 110 -8.73 -20.72 -5.12
N THR A 111 -8.07 -20.84 -3.98
CA THR A 111 -6.94 -19.98 -3.58
C THR A 111 -5.68 -20.78 -3.27
N ARG A 112 -5.62 -22.03 -3.72
CA ARG A 112 -4.54 -22.95 -3.43
C ARG A 112 -3.23 -22.50 -4.08
N GLY A 113 -2.14 -22.60 -3.32
CA GLY A 113 -0.78 -22.28 -3.77
C GLY A 113 -0.22 -21.00 -3.17
N PRO A 114 1.06 -20.70 -3.44
CA PRO A 114 1.73 -19.50 -2.95
C PRO A 114 1.35 -18.28 -3.81
N VAL A 115 0.08 -17.86 -3.74
CA VAL A 115 -0.46 -16.75 -4.51
C VAL A 115 -0.62 -15.54 -3.60
N THR A 116 -0.20 -14.38 -4.08
CA THR A 116 -0.39 -13.09 -3.42
C THR A 116 -1.51 -12.31 -4.09
N PHE A 117 -2.37 -11.71 -3.28
CA PHE A 117 -3.43 -10.79 -3.70
C PHE A 117 -3.18 -9.43 -3.07
N SER A 118 -2.86 -8.42 -3.87
CA SER A 118 -2.42 -7.09 -3.42
C SER A 118 -3.43 -5.97 -3.70
N GLU A 119 -4.68 -6.30 -4.05
CA GLU A 119 -5.74 -5.30 -4.08
C GLU A 119 -6.01 -4.79 -2.65
N VAL A 120 -6.28 -3.50 -2.52
CA VAL A 120 -6.57 -2.92 -1.20
C VAL A 120 -7.83 -3.55 -0.64
N ALA A 121 -7.73 -4.15 0.53
CA ALA A 121 -8.83 -4.79 1.25
C ALA A 121 -8.87 -4.32 2.70
N ASP A 122 -10.02 -4.44 3.33
CA ASP A 122 -10.23 -4.20 4.76
C ASP A 122 -11.27 -5.18 5.33
N HIS A 123 -11.66 -5.01 6.59
CA HIS A 123 -12.66 -5.89 7.22
C HIS A 123 -14.00 -5.90 6.47
N THR A 124 -14.39 -4.78 5.83
CA THR A 124 -15.63 -4.73 5.04
C THR A 124 -15.54 -5.51 3.75
N SER A 125 -14.33 -5.85 3.29
CA SER A 125 -14.14 -6.70 2.11
C SER A 125 -14.73 -8.10 2.29
N VAL A 126 -14.66 -8.65 3.50
CA VAL A 126 -15.32 -9.92 3.85
C VAL A 126 -16.85 -9.78 3.76
N ILE A 127 -17.40 -8.65 4.21
CA ILE A 127 -18.82 -8.35 4.11
C ILE A 127 -19.23 -8.20 2.64
N GLN A 128 -18.44 -7.48 1.83
CA GLN A 128 -18.68 -7.33 0.40
C GLN A 128 -18.63 -8.70 -0.33
N PHE A 129 -17.70 -9.58 0.06
CA PHE A 129 -17.70 -10.96 -0.46
C PHE A 129 -18.97 -11.72 -0.12
N ILE A 130 -19.51 -11.55 1.08
CA ILE A 130 -20.78 -12.14 1.52
C ILE A 130 -21.95 -11.55 0.72
N GLU A 131 -21.94 -10.23 0.47
CA GLU A 131 -22.93 -9.56 -0.38
C GLU A 131 -22.99 -10.18 -1.77
N GLU A 132 -21.83 -10.33 -2.42
CA GLU A 132 -21.73 -10.95 -3.76
C GLU A 132 -22.19 -12.40 -3.76
N ARG A 133 -21.81 -13.16 -2.75
CA ARG A 133 -22.16 -14.60 -2.68
C ARG A 133 -23.64 -14.84 -2.42
N PHE A 134 -24.31 -13.99 -1.65
CA PHE A 134 -25.69 -14.24 -1.18
C PHE A 134 -26.71 -13.25 -1.74
N GLY A 135 -26.30 -12.26 -2.54
CA GLY A 135 -27.18 -11.24 -3.11
C GLY A 135 -27.81 -10.33 -2.06
N VAL A 136 -27.10 -10.07 -0.98
CA VAL A 136 -27.52 -9.17 0.11
C VAL A 136 -26.75 -7.85 0.04
N HIS A 137 -27.22 -6.84 0.75
CA HIS A 137 -26.55 -5.54 0.77
C HIS A 137 -26.43 -5.01 2.20
N CYS A 138 -25.22 -4.62 2.59
CA CYS A 138 -24.91 -3.94 3.85
C CYS A 138 -24.91 -2.42 3.65
N PRO A 139 -25.94 -1.68 4.11
CA PRO A 139 -26.04 -0.24 3.85
C PRO A 139 -25.03 0.59 4.65
N ASN A 140 -24.37 0.00 5.63
CA ASN A 140 -23.46 0.71 6.55
C ASN A 140 -22.01 0.83 6.03
N ILE A 141 -21.67 0.19 4.90
CA ILE A 141 -20.38 0.40 4.25
C ILE A 141 -20.46 1.72 3.48
N SER A 142 -19.61 2.69 3.82
CA SER A 142 -19.62 4.01 3.21
C SER A 142 -19.31 3.95 1.70
N PRO A 143 -19.79 4.92 0.91
CA PRO A 143 -19.42 5.02 -0.51
C PRO A 143 -17.90 5.11 -0.74
N TRP A 144 -17.18 5.83 0.13
CA TRP A 144 -15.72 5.94 0.04
C TRP A 144 -15.06 4.56 0.22
N ARG A 145 -15.46 3.84 1.26
CA ARG A 145 -14.89 2.52 1.57
C ARG A 145 -15.15 1.52 0.46
N ARG A 146 -16.37 1.48 -0.08
CA ARG A 146 -16.70 0.66 -1.27
C ARG A 146 -15.89 1.01 -2.51
N ALA A 147 -15.53 2.29 -2.68
CA ALA A 147 -14.75 2.71 -3.84
C ALA A 147 -13.30 2.25 -3.76
N VAL A 148 -12.71 2.15 -2.55
CA VAL A 148 -11.28 1.92 -2.37
C VAL A 148 -10.93 0.53 -1.86
N THR A 149 -11.92 -0.30 -1.50
CA THR A 149 -11.69 -1.66 -1.01
C THR A 149 -12.28 -2.72 -1.93
N SER A 150 -11.58 -3.84 -2.02
CA SER A 150 -11.95 -5.03 -2.79
C SER A 150 -13.12 -5.77 -2.19
N ASN A 151 -13.89 -6.47 -3.03
CA ASN A 151 -14.83 -7.51 -2.61
C ASN A 151 -14.20 -8.92 -2.54
N LEU A 152 -12.90 -9.03 -2.67
CA LEU A 152 -12.09 -10.26 -2.62
C LEU A 152 -12.29 -11.24 -3.78
N LEU A 153 -13.22 -11.03 -4.71
CA LEU A 153 -13.50 -12.01 -5.77
C LEU A 153 -12.28 -12.31 -6.65
N ALA A 154 -11.44 -11.29 -6.92
CA ALA A 154 -10.24 -11.47 -7.74
C ALA A 154 -9.13 -12.29 -7.05
N ALA A 155 -9.25 -12.59 -5.76
CA ALA A 155 -8.36 -13.50 -5.07
C ALA A 155 -8.57 -14.98 -5.46
N PHE A 156 -9.74 -15.32 -5.98
CA PHE A 156 -10.15 -16.70 -6.28
C PHE A 156 -9.96 -17.02 -7.76
N ASP A 157 -9.45 -18.22 -8.03
CA ASP A 157 -9.48 -18.86 -9.36
C ASP A 157 -10.57 -19.93 -9.37
N PHE A 158 -11.79 -19.53 -9.71
CA PHE A 158 -12.94 -20.43 -9.71
C PHE A 158 -12.91 -21.45 -10.86
N ASP A 159 -12.09 -21.20 -11.89
CA ASP A 159 -12.01 -22.07 -13.06
C ASP A 159 -11.05 -23.27 -12.83
N HIS A 160 -10.08 -23.12 -11.92
CA HIS A 160 -9.05 -24.13 -11.68
C HIS A 160 -8.94 -24.48 -10.19
N PRO A 161 -9.95 -25.13 -9.57
CA PRO A 161 -9.87 -25.50 -8.16
C PRO A 161 -8.84 -26.62 -7.93
N ASP A 162 -8.04 -26.48 -6.88
CA ASP A 162 -7.12 -27.51 -6.38
C ASP A 162 -7.56 -27.98 -4.98
N TYR A 163 -7.99 -29.22 -4.88
CA TYR A 163 -8.50 -29.83 -3.65
C TYR A 163 -7.40 -30.49 -2.80
N SER A 164 -6.15 -30.43 -3.24
CA SER A 164 -5.03 -31.05 -2.52
C SER A 164 -4.68 -30.31 -1.24
N TRP A 165 -4.06 -31.04 -0.32
CA TRP A 165 -3.46 -30.51 0.89
C TRP A 165 -1.96 -30.84 0.88
N PRO A 166 -1.10 -30.09 1.62
CA PRO A 166 0.28 -30.52 1.87
C PRO A 166 0.32 -31.89 2.54
N ASP A 167 1.27 -32.76 2.15
CA ASP A 167 1.41 -34.08 2.72
C ASP A 167 1.68 -34.05 4.24
N ASN A 168 2.34 -33.00 4.71
CA ASN A 168 2.66 -32.80 6.11
C ASN A 168 2.16 -31.44 6.57
N MET A 169 1.13 -31.43 7.39
CA MET A 169 0.73 -30.25 8.14
C MET A 169 1.61 -30.15 9.40
N PRO A 170 2.21 -28.97 9.68
CA PRO A 170 3.05 -28.84 10.88
C PRO A 170 2.21 -29.04 12.14
N TYR A 171 2.80 -29.68 13.16
CA TYR A 171 2.19 -29.77 14.49
C TYR A 171 2.57 -28.51 15.30
N THR A 172 1.57 -27.77 15.74
CA THR A 172 1.76 -26.47 16.42
C THR A 172 1.79 -26.57 17.94
N GLY A 173 1.38 -27.70 18.53
CA GLY A 173 1.34 -27.88 19.99
C GLY A 173 2.68 -27.71 20.69
N ASP A 174 3.79 -28.07 20.05
CA ASP A 174 5.14 -27.84 20.59
C ASP A 174 5.48 -26.34 20.62
N ASN A 175 5.07 -25.57 19.63
CA ASN A 175 5.25 -24.10 19.58
C ASN A 175 4.55 -23.42 20.75
N VAL A 176 3.35 -23.88 21.13
CA VAL A 176 2.62 -23.37 22.30
C VAL A 176 3.42 -23.54 23.56
N ASN A 177 3.94 -24.77 23.79
CA ASN A 177 4.72 -25.08 24.98
C ASN A 177 6.04 -24.30 25.03
N GLN A 178 6.71 -24.17 23.88
CA GLN A 178 7.95 -23.41 23.76
C GLN A 178 7.71 -21.93 24.03
N SER A 179 6.71 -21.31 23.38
CA SER A 179 6.34 -19.90 23.56
C SER A 179 6.05 -19.58 25.03
N LYS A 180 5.28 -20.45 25.71
CA LYS A 180 4.96 -20.28 27.14
C LYS A 180 6.20 -20.35 28.01
N ALA A 181 7.10 -21.31 27.75
CA ALA A 181 8.35 -21.44 28.48
C ALA A 181 9.27 -20.24 28.25
N GLU A 182 9.41 -19.77 27.04
CA GLU A 182 10.22 -18.61 26.69
C GLU A 182 9.67 -17.32 27.32
N CYS A 183 8.38 -17.03 27.19
CA CYS A 183 7.75 -15.88 27.82
C CYS A 183 7.87 -15.85 29.34
N ALA A 184 7.91 -17.02 30.00
CA ALA A 184 8.10 -17.12 31.44
C ALA A 184 9.54 -16.83 31.88
N ASN A 185 10.54 -17.11 31.05
CA ASN A 185 11.94 -17.13 31.41
C ASN A 185 12.83 -16.10 30.73
N LEU A 186 12.42 -15.57 29.60
CA LEU A 186 13.20 -14.55 28.88
C LEU A 186 12.97 -13.14 29.47
N PRO A 187 14.02 -12.31 29.47
CA PRO A 187 13.89 -10.91 29.87
C PRO A 187 12.99 -10.13 28.90
N ALA A 188 12.42 -9.03 29.36
CA ALA A 188 11.71 -8.12 28.49
C ALA A 188 12.61 -7.66 27.31
N PRO A 189 12.08 -7.59 26.09
CA PRO A 189 12.84 -7.16 24.94
C PRO A 189 13.34 -5.73 25.10
N THR A 190 14.54 -5.47 24.59
CA THR A 190 15.13 -4.13 24.56
C THR A 190 15.14 -3.60 23.12
N LEU A 191 15.01 -2.30 22.96
CA LEU A 191 15.13 -1.68 21.65
C LEU A 191 16.51 -1.99 21.05
N PRO A 192 16.61 -2.45 19.81
CA PRO A 192 17.87 -2.68 19.15
C PRO A 192 18.65 -1.37 18.99
N LYS A 193 19.97 -1.40 19.19
CA LYS A 193 20.83 -0.24 19.00
C LYS A 193 20.83 0.26 17.56
N THR A 194 20.75 -0.66 16.60
CA THR A 194 20.59 -0.38 15.18
C THR A 194 19.22 -0.86 14.77
N GLN A 195 18.39 0.05 14.26
CA GLN A 195 17.06 -0.25 13.79
C GLN A 195 17.07 -0.40 12.27
N SER A 196 16.28 -1.31 11.74
CA SER A 196 16.08 -1.52 10.32
C SER A 196 14.64 -1.90 10.04
N LEU A 197 14.15 -1.59 8.86
CA LEU A 197 12.88 -2.14 8.39
C LEU A 197 13.04 -3.65 8.19
N ALA A 198 11.94 -4.38 8.40
CA ALA A 198 11.89 -5.78 8.05
C ALA A 198 12.12 -5.95 6.54
N SER A 199 12.84 -7.00 6.15
CA SER A 199 13.01 -7.38 4.75
C SER A 199 12.11 -8.56 4.42
N GLN A 200 11.63 -8.62 3.19
CA GLN A 200 10.91 -9.77 2.68
C GLN A 200 11.90 -10.93 2.46
N GLU A 201 11.47 -12.16 2.72
CA GLU A 201 12.26 -13.33 2.43
C GLU A 201 12.49 -13.50 0.91
N PRO A 202 13.64 -14.03 0.48
CA PRO A 202 14.00 -14.20 -0.93
C PRO A 202 12.95 -15.03 -1.71
N GLY A 203 12.82 -14.71 -2.99
CA GLY A 203 11.95 -15.40 -3.92
C GLY A 203 10.75 -14.57 -4.36
N VAL A 204 10.16 -14.98 -5.46
CA VAL A 204 8.94 -14.38 -6.02
C VAL A 204 7.79 -15.37 -5.92
N ARG A 205 6.58 -14.84 -5.82
CA ARG A 205 5.32 -15.60 -5.79
C ARG A 205 4.44 -15.16 -6.95
N ILE A 206 3.49 -15.98 -7.33
CA ILE A 206 2.44 -15.57 -8.27
C ILE A 206 1.65 -14.45 -7.61
N ALA A 207 1.45 -13.35 -8.35
CA ALA A 207 0.63 -12.21 -7.95
C ALA A 207 -0.58 -12.11 -8.86
N ARG A 208 -1.77 -12.06 -8.27
CA ARG A 208 -3.01 -11.84 -9.00
C ARG A 208 -2.99 -10.51 -9.74
N ALA A 209 -3.66 -10.49 -10.90
CA ALA A 209 -3.91 -9.26 -11.62
C ALA A 209 -4.67 -8.26 -10.75
N LEU A 210 -4.31 -6.98 -10.84
CA LEU A 210 -4.93 -5.91 -10.08
C LEU A 210 -5.76 -4.99 -10.98
N PRO A 211 -6.80 -4.35 -10.43
CA PRO A 211 -7.69 -3.48 -11.20
C PRO A 211 -7.13 -2.08 -11.43
N TYR A 212 -5.85 -1.82 -11.14
CA TYR A 212 -5.25 -0.50 -11.10
C TYR A 212 -4.59 -0.12 -12.43
N LYS A 213 -4.91 1.09 -12.92
CA LYS A 213 -4.23 1.71 -14.06
C LYS A 213 -4.16 3.21 -13.84
N PHE A 214 -3.01 3.70 -13.41
CA PHE A 214 -2.83 5.10 -13.04
C PHE A 214 -2.02 5.85 -14.08
N LEU A 215 -2.58 6.99 -14.54
CA LEU A 215 -1.93 7.92 -15.45
C LEU A 215 -1.68 9.21 -14.68
N ILE A 216 -0.44 9.38 -14.24
CA ILE A 216 -0.03 10.53 -13.41
C ILE A 216 0.92 11.40 -14.21
N HIS A 217 0.57 12.66 -14.36
CA HIS A 217 1.33 13.66 -15.10
C HIS A 217 1.52 14.91 -14.27
N ASP A 218 2.62 15.62 -14.52
CA ASP A 218 2.85 16.91 -13.88
C ASP A 218 2.96 18.03 -14.91
N SER A 219 2.76 19.24 -14.43
CA SER A 219 3.06 20.48 -15.15
C SER A 219 3.55 21.55 -14.19
N VAL A 220 4.52 22.32 -14.63
CA VAL A 220 5.05 23.47 -13.87
C VAL A 220 4.61 24.77 -14.55
N ALA A 221 3.94 25.62 -13.80
CA ALA A 221 3.47 26.92 -14.28
C ALA A 221 4.58 27.98 -14.27
N SER A 222 4.34 29.13 -14.91
CA SER A 222 5.30 30.25 -14.99
C SER A 222 5.66 30.88 -13.65
N ASP A 223 4.80 30.72 -12.63
CA ASP A 223 5.07 31.14 -11.25
C ASP A 223 5.86 30.09 -10.45
N GLY A 224 6.21 28.96 -11.10
CA GLY A 224 6.94 27.85 -10.51
C GLY A 224 6.07 26.87 -9.72
N SER A 225 4.77 27.07 -9.65
CA SER A 225 3.87 26.09 -9.04
C SER A 225 3.84 24.81 -9.86
N ILE A 226 3.85 23.65 -9.17
CA ILE A 226 3.73 22.33 -9.79
C ILE A 226 2.32 21.80 -9.56
N THR A 227 1.67 21.37 -10.64
CA THR A 227 0.38 20.68 -10.61
C THR A 227 0.56 19.23 -10.99
N ILE A 228 0.03 18.32 -10.19
CA ILE A 228 -0.02 16.87 -10.47
C ILE A 228 -1.45 16.52 -10.85
N ASN A 229 -1.61 15.92 -12.03
CA ASN A 229 -2.85 15.33 -12.51
C ASN A 229 -2.86 13.84 -12.18
N MET A 230 -3.91 13.38 -11.52
CA MET A 230 -4.08 12.00 -11.06
C MET A 230 -5.30 11.40 -11.75
N THR A 231 -5.09 10.68 -12.84
CA THR A 231 -6.16 9.97 -13.56
C THR A 231 -6.11 8.48 -13.20
N ASN A 232 -7.24 7.96 -12.78
CA ASN A 232 -7.43 6.53 -12.54
C ASN A 232 -8.19 5.93 -13.73
N ALA A 233 -7.48 5.28 -14.63
CA ALA A 233 -8.05 4.59 -15.79
C ALA A 233 -8.33 3.10 -15.49
N GLY A 234 -8.16 2.65 -14.26
CA GLY A 234 -8.48 1.30 -13.79
C GLY A 234 -9.97 1.10 -13.49
N THR A 235 -10.29 -0.02 -12.86
CA THR A 235 -11.68 -0.40 -12.52
C THR A 235 -12.01 -0.36 -11.03
N ALA A 236 -11.02 -0.13 -10.16
CA ALA A 236 -11.22 0.12 -8.73
C ALA A 236 -10.69 1.52 -8.36
N GLY A 237 -11.25 2.13 -7.31
CA GLY A 237 -10.77 3.39 -6.78
C GLY A 237 -9.44 3.24 -6.06
N ALA A 238 -8.72 4.35 -5.90
CA ALA A 238 -7.43 4.37 -5.21
C ALA A 238 -7.25 5.63 -4.37
N VAL A 239 -6.46 5.50 -3.31
CA VAL A 239 -6.00 6.63 -2.50
C VAL A 239 -4.53 6.89 -2.82
N PHE A 240 -4.22 8.14 -3.16
CA PHE A 240 -2.86 8.62 -3.33
C PHE A 240 -2.45 9.53 -2.18
N TYR A 241 -1.25 9.33 -1.68
CA TYR A 241 -0.59 10.24 -0.76
C TYR A 241 0.47 11.04 -1.51
N VAL A 242 0.47 12.38 -1.33
CA VAL A 242 1.51 13.24 -1.90
C VAL A 242 2.29 13.87 -0.76
N PHE A 243 3.52 13.41 -0.59
CA PHE A 243 4.48 13.93 0.37
C PHE A 243 5.22 15.11 -0.22
N ASN A 244 5.43 16.17 0.56
CA ASN A 244 6.24 17.32 0.17
C ASN A 244 7.54 17.35 0.99
N PHE A 245 8.63 16.91 0.39
CA PHE A 245 9.92 16.87 1.07
C PHE A 245 10.57 18.25 1.25
N MET A 246 10.03 19.30 0.62
CA MET A 246 10.41 20.68 0.95
C MET A 246 9.76 21.17 2.25
N ALA A 247 8.75 20.45 2.76
CA ALA A 247 8.08 20.71 4.03
C ALA A 247 7.84 19.38 4.78
N PRO A 248 8.89 18.66 5.21
CA PRO A 248 8.79 17.27 5.68
C PRO A 248 7.98 17.10 6.97
N MET A 249 7.74 18.19 7.70
CA MET A 249 6.90 18.18 8.92
C MET A 249 5.41 18.39 8.61
N ALA A 250 5.06 18.75 7.38
CA ALA A 250 3.67 18.85 6.98
C ALA A 250 3.11 17.46 6.68
N PRO A 251 1.86 17.16 7.07
CA PRO A 251 1.24 15.90 6.70
C PRO A 251 1.09 15.79 5.18
N PRO A 252 1.16 14.57 4.59
CA PRO A 252 0.93 14.39 3.17
C PRO A 252 -0.52 14.72 2.81
N ARG A 253 -0.72 15.28 1.61
CA ARG A 253 -2.07 15.44 1.06
C ARG A 253 -2.59 14.12 0.52
N LYS A 254 -3.89 13.88 0.67
CA LYS A 254 -4.59 12.65 0.32
C LYS A 254 -5.56 12.89 -0.83
N TYR A 255 -5.53 12.03 -1.82
CA TYR A 255 -6.42 12.12 -2.97
C TYR A 255 -7.09 10.77 -3.21
N THR A 256 -8.41 10.73 -3.13
CA THR A 256 -9.18 9.54 -3.48
C THR A 256 -9.77 9.69 -4.88
N VAL A 257 -9.39 8.82 -5.80
CA VAL A 257 -9.82 8.87 -7.20
C VAL A 257 -10.53 7.58 -7.57
N GLU A 258 -11.84 7.67 -7.81
CA GLU A 258 -12.62 6.53 -8.29
C GLU A 258 -12.19 6.08 -9.69
N ALA A 259 -12.56 4.88 -10.06
CA ALA A 259 -12.41 4.34 -11.41
C ALA A 259 -12.95 5.31 -12.48
N GLY A 260 -12.19 5.55 -13.53
CA GLY A 260 -12.56 6.42 -14.65
C GLY A 260 -12.58 7.92 -14.33
N LYS A 261 -12.16 8.35 -13.13
CA LYS A 261 -12.15 9.76 -12.71
C LYS A 261 -10.73 10.30 -12.59
N TYR A 262 -10.64 11.63 -12.38
CA TYR A 262 -9.37 12.31 -12.15
C TYR A 262 -9.49 13.41 -11.10
N LEU A 263 -8.37 13.77 -10.50
CA LEU A 263 -8.18 14.91 -9.61
C LEU A 263 -6.87 15.61 -9.94
N THR A 264 -6.75 16.85 -9.47
CA THR A 264 -5.52 17.63 -9.55
C THR A 264 -5.13 18.16 -8.17
N GLY A 265 -3.84 18.24 -7.93
CA GLY A 265 -3.27 18.93 -6.77
C GLY A 265 -2.18 19.89 -7.20
N THR A 266 -2.12 21.06 -6.57
CA THR A 266 -1.10 22.09 -6.88
C THR A 266 -0.32 22.48 -5.64
N TRP A 267 0.99 22.63 -5.81
CA TRP A 267 1.95 23.03 -4.76
C TRP A 267 2.75 24.22 -5.24
N ALA A 268 2.83 25.27 -4.40
CA ALA A 268 3.74 26.37 -4.60
C ALA A 268 5.19 25.91 -4.34
N PRO A 269 6.17 26.45 -5.07
CA PRO A 269 7.59 26.17 -4.80
C PRO A 269 8.02 26.73 -3.44
N ILE A 270 8.94 26.06 -2.78
CA ILE A 270 9.59 26.53 -1.54
C ILE A 270 11.04 26.84 -1.89
N ALA A 271 11.48 28.06 -1.63
CA ALA A 271 12.82 28.55 -2.01
C ALA A 271 13.16 28.31 -3.51
N GLY A 272 12.17 28.45 -4.39
CA GLY A 272 12.33 28.25 -5.82
C GLY A 272 12.50 26.79 -6.25
N LYS A 273 12.16 25.81 -5.41
CA LYS A 273 12.25 24.38 -5.69
C LYS A 273 10.97 23.63 -5.31
N TYR A 274 10.80 22.46 -5.91
CA TYR A 274 9.80 21.48 -5.50
C TYR A 274 10.44 20.09 -5.36
N ASN A 275 9.95 19.31 -4.40
CA ASN A 275 10.33 17.91 -4.22
C ASN A 275 9.12 17.17 -3.64
N LEU A 276 8.40 16.47 -4.51
CA LEU A 276 7.14 15.78 -4.18
C LEU A 276 7.24 14.30 -4.51
N SER A 277 6.60 13.47 -3.71
CA SER A 277 6.45 12.05 -4.00
C SER A 277 5.00 11.62 -3.81
N LEU A 278 4.38 11.11 -4.87
CA LEU A 278 3.05 10.54 -4.88
C LEU A 278 3.16 9.02 -4.73
N HIS A 279 2.46 8.47 -3.76
CA HIS A 279 2.39 7.04 -3.47
C HIS A 279 0.95 6.54 -3.66
N GLY A 280 0.79 5.42 -4.33
CA GLY A 280 -0.48 4.73 -4.54
C GLY A 280 -0.41 3.26 -4.13
N PRO A 281 -1.45 2.46 -4.41
CA PRO A 281 -1.47 1.03 -4.11
C PRO A 281 -0.37 0.24 -4.83
N ASP A 282 -0.01 -0.92 -4.28
CA ASP A 282 0.90 -1.93 -4.86
C ASP A 282 2.25 -1.34 -5.31
N GLY A 283 2.90 -0.53 -4.45
CA GLY A 283 4.22 0.03 -4.73
C GLY A 283 4.25 1.10 -5.84
N PHE A 284 3.10 1.64 -6.24
CA PHE A 284 3.05 2.71 -7.22
C PHE A 284 3.63 4.01 -6.67
N VAL A 285 4.67 4.54 -7.31
CA VAL A 285 5.30 5.81 -6.93
C VAL A 285 5.56 6.68 -8.16
N ARG A 286 5.35 7.99 -7.98
CA ARG A 286 5.78 9.05 -8.90
C ARG A 286 6.48 10.14 -8.09
N ALA A 287 7.75 10.38 -8.37
CA ALA A 287 8.48 11.46 -7.71
C ALA A 287 8.82 12.58 -8.69
N PHE A 288 8.76 13.80 -8.19
CA PHE A 288 8.91 15.03 -8.95
C PHE A 288 9.84 15.98 -8.19
N SER A 289 11.01 16.24 -8.70
CA SER A 289 11.89 17.26 -8.14
C SER A 289 12.46 18.16 -9.22
N GLY A 290 12.73 19.42 -8.85
CA GLY A 290 13.29 20.39 -9.77
C GLY A 290 13.29 21.81 -9.25
N GLY A 291 13.87 22.69 -10.05
CA GLY A 291 13.90 24.13 -9.83
C GLY A 291 12.70 24.82 -10.48
N ALA A 292 12.01 25.66 -9.71
CA ALA A 292 10.95 26.54 -10.20
C ALA A 292 11.59 27.85 -10.68
N THR A 293 12.06 27.89 -11.92
CA THR A 293 12.55 29.14 -12.51
C THR A 293 11.44 29.83 -13.32
N ALA A 294 11.44 31.18 -13.35
CA ALA A 294 10.44 32.01 -14.02
C ALA A 294 10.34 31.80 -15.55
N ALA A 295 11.34 31.21 -16.18
CA ALA A 295 11.20 30.64 -17.50
C ALA A 295 10.57 29.27 -17.30
N ALA A 296 9.23 29.19 -17.39
CA ALA A 296 8.48 27.95 -17.28
C ALA A 296 9.29 26.79 -17.81
N SER A 297 9.63 25.82 -16.93
CA SER A 297 10.47 24.73 -17.37
C SER A 297 9.73 24.01 -18.48
N PRO A 298 10.11 24.15 -19.71
CA PRO A 298 9.40 23.54 -20.81
C PRO A 298 9.72 22.06 -20.97
N VAL A 299 10.35 21.49 -19.92
CA VAL A 299 10.72 20.08 -19.89
C VAL A 299 9.61 19.28 -19.24
N ARG A 300 9.11 18.27 -19.96
CA ARG A 300 8.08 17.32 -19.49
C ARG A 300 8.52 15.89 -19.82
N VAL A 301 8.22 14.97 -18.94
CA VAL A 301 8.39 13.54 -19.18
C VAL A 301 7.14 12.81 -18.73
N ALA A 302 6.64 11.91 -19.57
CA ALA A 302 5.53 11.02 -19.24
C ALA A 302 5.92 9.57 -19.45
N LEU A 303 5.34 8.69 -18.65
CA LEU A 303 5.42 7.24 -18.84
C LEU A 303 4.11 6.73 -19.42
N ARG A 304 4.21 5.88 -20.45
CA ARG A 304 3.08 5.18 -21.07
C ARG A 304 3.21 3.66 -20.92
N TYR A 305 2.08 2.99 -20.70
CA TYR A 305 2.01 1.54 -20.73
C TYR A 305 1.85 1.04 -22.16
N LEU A 306 2.76 0.18 -22.59
CA LEU A 306 2.76 -0.50 -23.90
C LEU A 306 2.41 -1.98 -23.69
N GLU A 307 1.22 -2.24 -23.17
CA GLU A 307 0.77 -3.54 -22.67
C GLU A 307 0.96 -4.67 -23.69
N THR A 308 0.61 -4.43 -24.96
CA THR A 308 0.78 -5.42 -26.04
C THR A 308 2.23 -5.76 -26.35
N ARG A 309 3.18 -4.93 -25.90
CA ARG A 309 4.63 -5.13 -26.10
C ARG A 309 5.32 -5.63 -24.83
N GLY A 310 4.62 -5.75 -23.69
CA GLY A 310 5.25 -6.04 -22.41
C GLY A 310 6.31 -5.00 -22.03
N ALA A 311 6.00 -3.72 -22.23
CA ALA A 311 6.97 -2.64 -22.08
C ALA A 311 6.33 -1.36 -21.54
N VAL A 312 7.16 -0.49 -20.96
CA VAL A 312 6.82 0.91 -20.69
C VAL A 312 7.55 1.82 -21.68
N GLY A 313 6.92 2.92 -22.06
CA GLY A 313 7.50 3.93 -22.93
C GLY A 313 7.68 5.25 -22.21
N LEU A 314 8.83 5.90 -22.38
CA LEU A 314 9.08 7.26 -21.92
C LEU A 314 9.00 8.24 -23.09
N LEU A 315 8.27 9.34 -22.85
CA LEU A 315 8.16 10.45 -23.78
C LEU A 315 8.71 11.69 -23.11
N GLY A 316 9.62 12.37 -23.80
CA GLY A 316 10.17 13.64 -23.35
C GLY A 316 9.81 14.76 -24.30
N GLU A 317 9.43 15.93 -23.77
CA GLU A 317 9.20 17.18 -24.50
C GLU A 317 9.92 18.34 -23.82
N ALA A 318 10.53 19.23 -24.60
CA ALA A 318 11.15 20.44 -24.12
C ALA A 318 11.01 21.59 -25.13
N ALA A 319 11.15 22.83 -24.67
CA ALA A 319 11.16 24.00 -25.56
C ALA A 319 12.48 24.13 -26.31
N MET A 320 13.54 23.48 -25.86
CA MET A 320 14.83 23.40 -26.51
C MET A 320 15.31 21.95 -26.58
N ARG A 321 16.24 21.69 -27.51
CA ARG A 321 16.87 20.37 -27.56
C ARG A 321 17.67 20.14 -26.28
N CYS A 322 17.42 19.02 -25.63
CA CYS A 322 18.18 18.58 -24.46
C CYS A 322 18.22 17.04 -24.39
N THR A 323 19.11 16.52 -23.58
CA THR A 323 19.28 15.10 -23.32
C THR A 323 18.92 14.81 -21.87
N MET A 324 18.27 13.68 -21.66
CA MET A 324 17.97 13.17 -20.32
C MET A 324 18.62 11.79 -20.14
N ALA A 325 19.20 11.58 -18.97
CA ALA A 325 19.60 10.25 -18.54
C ALA A 325 18.38 9.49 -18.03
N VAL A 326 18.28 8.21 -18.37
CA VAL A 326 17.29 7.27 -17.86
C VAL A 326 18.04 6.13 -17.16
N GLU A 327 17.85 6.04 -15.85
CA GLU A 327 18.42 5.01 -14.98
C GLU A 327 17.35 4.02 -14.58
N ASP A 328 17.67 2.73 -14.65
CA ASP A 328 16.89 1.65 -14.06
C ASP A 328 17.42 1.38 -12.64
N ASN A 329 16.58 1.65 -11.64
CA ASN A 329 17.00 1.57 -10.24
C ASN A 329 16.99 0.14 -9.69
N ALA A 330 16.35 -0.84 -10.36
CA ALA A 330 16.05 -2.12 -9.73
C ALA A 330 16.23 -3.37 -10.60
N TYR A 331 16.08 -3.28 -11.93
CA TYR A 331 15.95 -4.47 -12.78
C TYR A 331 17.11 -4.70 -13.75
N GLY A 332 18.19 -3.95 -13.56
CA GLY A 332 19.48 -4.25 -14.15
C GLY A 332 19.65 -3.84 -15.61
N HIS A 333 18.83 -2.94 -16.14
CA HIS A 333 19.07 -2.34 -17.43
C HIS A 333 20.19 -1.28 -17.33
N GLU A 334 20.99 -1.18 -18.38
CA GLU A 334 21.99 -0.12 -18.45
C GLU A 334 21.35 1.28 -18.55
N MET A 335 22.09 2.28 -18.10
CA MET A 335 21.69 3.69 -18.23
C MET A 335 21.63 4.05 -19.73
N GLU A 336 20.54 4.66 -20.13
CA GLU A 336 20.29 5.12 -21.49
C GLU A 336 19.99 6.60 -21.54
N SER A 337 20.07 7.15 -22.76
CA SER A 337 19.69 8.54 -23.04
C SER A 337 18.32 8.61 -23.70
N LEU A 338 17.48 9.51 -23.19
CA LEU A 338 16.22 9.88 -23.81
C LEU A 338 16.42 11.19 -24.60
N GLU A 339 16.30 11.10 -25.93
CA GLU A 339 16.24 12.30 -26.77
C GLU A 339 14.87 12.96 -26.65
N VAL A 340 14.88 14.24 -26.40
CA VAL A 340 13.67 15.01 -26.13
C VAL A 340 13.19 15.71 -27.38
N SER A 341 11.91 15.54 -27.72
CA SER A 341 11.28 16.24 -28.83
C SER A 341 11.17 17.73 -28.54
N VAL A 342 11.61 18.56 -29.50
CA VAL A 342 11.49 20.02 -29.36
C VAL A 342 10.11 20.46 -29.77
N ARG A 343 9.40 21.15 -28.87
CA ARG A 343 8.12 21.82 -29.14
C ARG A 343 8.17 23.27 -28.71
N THR A 344 7.81 24.16 -29.63
CA THR A 344 7.83 25.61 -29.41
C THR A 344 6.72 26.10 -28.46
N ASN A 345 5.75 25.26 -28.12
CA ASN A 345 4.71 25.59 -27.15
C ASN A 345 4.20 24.31 -26.45
N PRO A 346 4.85 23.84 -25.37
CA PRO A 346 4.50 22.60 -24.68
C PRO A 346 3.23 22.71 -23.79
N THR A 347 2.35 23.66 -24.03
CA THR A 347 1.15 23.92 -23.20
C THR A 347 -0.09 23.08 -23.59
N GLY A 348 0.05 22.07 -24.45
CA GLY A 348 -1.03 21.15 -24.80
C GLY A 348 -0.88 19.78 -24.13
N ASN A 349 -1.99 19.04 -24.00
CA ASN A 349 -2.05 17.66 -23.48
C ASN A 349 -1.43 16.61 -24.43
N ALA A 350 -0.48 16.98 -25.27
CA ALA A 350 0.07 16.13 -26.32
C ALA A 350 0.84 14.89 -25.80
N LEU A 351 1.31 14.92 -24.56
CA LEU A 351 1.85 13.72 -23.89
C LEU A 351 0.75 12.71 -23.52
N ASP A 352 -0.50 13.18 -23.44
CA ASP A 352 -1.65 12.37 -23.09
C ASP A 352 -2.34 11.76 -24.33
N GLU A 353 -2.04 12.26 -25.54
CA GLU A 353 -2.65 11.78 -26.78
C GLU A 353 -2.03 10.48 -27.28
N ALA A 354 -2.87 9.58 -27.78
CA ALA A 354 -2.52 8.24 -28.23
C ALA A 354 -1.54 8.18 -29.42
N GLY A 355 -1.09 9.32 -29.94
CA GLY A 355 -0.31 9.44 -31.19
C GLY A 355 1.12 9.99 -31.05
N GLY A 356 1.60 10.34 -29.87
CA GLY A 356 2.99 10.82 -29.68
C GLY A 356 4.02 9.71 -29.83
N SER A 357 5.16 9.98 -30.50
CA SER A 357 6.26 9.01 -30.61
C SER A 357 6.91 8.80 -29.25
N VAL A 358 7.05 7.53 -28.84
CA VAL A 358 7.80 7.14 -27.65
C VAL A 358 9.29 7.31 -27.93
N GLY A 359 9.98 8.07 -27.08
CA GLY A 359 11.43 8.33 -27.24
C GLY A 359 12.29 7.18 -26.74
N LEU A 360 11.87 6.47 -25.70
CA LEU A 360 12.55 5.31 -25.15
C LEU A 360 11.54 4.22 -24.78
N VAL A 361 11.80 2.98 -25.15
CA VAL A 361 10.98 1.81 -24.78
C VAL A 361 11.78 0.90 -23.87
N ARG A 362 11.21 0.53 -22.73
CA ARG A 362 11.83 -0.39 -21.77
C ARG A 362 10.95 -1.63 -21.61
N SER A 363 11.49 -2.80 -21.92
CA SER A 363 10.81 -4.08 -21.65
C SER A 363 10.71 -4.30 -20.14
N VAL A 364 9.54 -4.76 -19.70
CA VAL A 364 9.28 -5.12 -18.29
C VAL A 364 8.87 -6.58 -18.15
N ALA A 365 8.92 -7.35 -19.23
CA ALA A 365 8.53 -8.77 -19.22
C ALA A 365 9.42 -9.62 -18.29
N GLY A 366 10.72 -9.31 -18.23
CA GLY A 366 11.69 -10.03 -17.39
C GLY A 366 11.55 -9.77 -15.88
N SER A 367 10.90 -8.65 -15.50
CA SER A 367 10.68 -8.25 -14.10
C SER A 367 9.27 -8.57 -13.60
N GLY A 368 8.46 -9.33 -14.34
CA GLY A 368 7.04 -9.54 -13.98
C GLY A 368 6.19 -8.27 -14.12
N ASN A 369 6.51 -7.45 -15.09
CA ASN A 369 5.89 -6.15 -15.40
C ASN A 369 6.22 -5.01 -14.41
N TRP A 370 7.15 -5.21 -13.48
CA TRP A 370 7.62 -4.16 -12.59
C TRP A 370 8.63 -3.24 -13.27
N TYR A 371 8.62 -1.96 -12.92
CA TYR A 371 9.56 -0.95 -13.40
C TYR A 371 9.89 0.04 -12.29
N ASP A 372 11.12 0.55 -12.32
CA ASP A 372 11.60 1.62 -11.44
C ASP A 372 12.65 2.44 -12.21
N LEU A 373 12.22 3.55 -12.80
CA LEU A 373 13.01 4.36 -13.70
C LEU A 373 13.16 5.78 -13.16
N THR A 374 14.38 6.30 -13.13
CA THR A 374 14.68 7.69 -12.85
C THR A 374 15.12 8.40 -14.13
N VAL A 375 14.50 9.54 -14.42
CA VAL A 375 14.82 10.40 -15.56
C VAL A 375 15.35 11.74 -15.05
N THR A 376 16.58 12.09 -15.44
CA THR A 376 17.24 13.31 -15.00
C THR A 376 17.71 14.13 -16.21
N ALA A 377 17.40 15.42 -16.21
CA ALA A 377 17.92 16.34 -17.25
C ALA A 377 19.43 16.56 -17.10
N LEU A 378 20.16 16.43 -18.21
CA LEU A 378 21.61 16.61 -18.22
C LEU A 378 22.03 17.99 -18.73
N ASP A 379 21.51 18.40 -19.87
CA ASP A 379 21.90 19.62 -20.59
C ASP A 379 20.72 20.54 -20.96
N CYS A 380 19.61 20.37 -20.26
CA CYS A 380 18.38 21.13 -20.51
C CYS A 380 18.38 22.54 -19.85
N GLY A 381 19.43 22.93 -19.16
CA GLY A 381 19.54 24.22 -18.46
C GLY A 381 18.57 24.37 -17.27
N VAL A 382 17.95 23.27 -16.81
CA VAL A 382 17.00 23.24 -15.72
C VAL A 382 17.32 22.06 -14.78
N GLU A 383 17.04 22.27 -13.50
CA GLU A 383 17.06 21.19 -12.51
C GLU A 383 15.74 20.44 -12.65
N PHE A 384 15.81 19.16 -13.06
CA PHE A 384 14.61 18.35 -13.32
C PHE A 384 14.91 16.86 -13.13
N THR A 385 14.14 16.21 -12.28
CA THR A 385 14.19 14.76 -12.07
C THR A 385 12.78 14.21 -11.91
N ARG A 386 12.51 13.05 -12.51
CA ARG A 386 11.26 12.29 -12.35
C ARG A 386 11.58 10.83 -12.07
N ARG A 387 10.88 10.22 -11.11
CA ARG A 387 10.94 8.77 -10.88
C ARG A 387 9.59 8.16 -11.15
N PHE A 388 9.60 7.03 -11.85
CA PHE A 388 8.45 6.25 -12.23
C PHE A 388 8.66 4.83 -11.70
N MET A 389 7.91 4.44 -10.68
CA MET A 389 7.98 3.11 -10.08
C MET A 389 6.58 2.51 -10.01
N GLY A 390 6.47 1.20 -10.19
CA GLY A 390 5.22 0.45 -10.09
C GLY A 390 5.20 -0.77 -10.99
N LYS A 391 4.01 -1.31 -11.20
CA LYS A 391 3.73 -2.48 -12.02
C LYS A 391 2.80 -2.11 -13.17
N MET A 392 3.08 -2.60 -14.37
CA MET A 392 2.18 -2.49 -15.50
C MET A 392 1.16 -3.63 -15.45
N GLU A 393 -0.08 -3.33 -15.09
CA GLU A 393 -1.16 -4.31 -15.07
C GLU A 393 -1.64 -4.62 -16.48
N THR A 394 -1.82 -5.90 -16.77
CA THR A 394 -2.26 -6.41 -18.09
C THR A 394 -3.54 -7.23 -18.02
N GLY A 395 -4.17 -7.32 -16.83
CA GLY A 395 -5.30 -8.19 -16.57
C GLY A 395 -4.93 -9.66 -16.45
N LYS A 396 -3.64 -9.99 -16.33
CA LYS A 396 -3.13 -11.35 -16.14
C LYS A 396 -2.28 -11.44 -14.88
N ASP A 397 -2.31 -12.60 -14.25
CA ASP A 397 -1.43 -12.92 -13.15
C ASP A 397 0.03 -12.79 -13.57
N THR A 398 0.86 -12.29 -12.66
CA THR A 398 2.31 -12.09 -12.86
C THR A 398 3.07 -12.55 -11.60
N THR A 399 4.08 -11.82 -11.19
CA THR A 399 4.87 -12.13 -9.99
C THR A 399 4.87 -10.94 -9.03
N THR A 400 5.11 -11.22 -7.73
CA THR A 400 5.51 -10.19 -6.78
C THR A 400 6.81 -9.53 -7.26
N ASP A 401 7.08 -8.32 -6.76
CA ASP A 401 8.27 -7.56 -7.17
C ASP A 401 9.57 -8.34 -6.87
N PRO A 402 10.35 -8.74 -7.89
CA PRO A 402 11.59 -9.46 -7.68
C PRO A 402 12.66 -8.61 -6.96
N ALA A 403 12.60 -7.28 -7.04
CA ALA A 403 13.54 -6.41 -6.35
C ALA A 403 13.30 -6.37 -4.82
N MET A 404 12.08 -6.61 -4.36
CA MET A 404 11.75 -6.69 -2.93
C MET A 404 12.29 -7.95 -2.27
N ALA A 405 12.57 -9.00 -3.05
CA ALA A 405 13.11 -10.27 -2.55
C ALA A 405 14.65 -10.24 -2.32
N VAL A 406 15.29 -9.13 -2.63
CA VAL A 406 16.74 -8.95 -2.44
C VAL A 406 16.95 -7.93 -1.32
N PRO A 407 17.68 -8.29 -0.24
CA PRO A 407 18.01 -7.31 0.80
C PRO A 407 18.72 -6.10 0.15
N PRO A 408 18.32 -4.86 0.45
CA PRO A 408 18.97 -3.68 -0.10
C PRO A 408 20.47 -3.72 0.26
N SER A 409 21.34 -3.63 -0.73
CA SER A 409 22.77 -3.50 -0.46
C SER A 409 23.02 -2.15 0.23
N ALA A 410 23.97 -2.09 1.14
CA ALA A 410 24.34 -0.85 1.80
C ALA A 410 24.73 0.28 0.81
N ALA A 411 25.06 -0.05 -0.42
CA ALA A 411 25.34 0.87 -1.51
C ALA A 411 24.05 1.44 -2.15
N SER A 412 23.00 0.63 -2.31
CA SER A 412 21.75 1.10 -2.93
C SER A 412 20.97 2.07 -2.03
N LEU A 413 21.10 1.96 -0.71
CA LEU A 413 20.47 2.88 0.23
C LEU A 413 21.08 4.29 0.16
N LYS A 414 22.34 4.42 -0.25
CA LYS A 414 23.03 5.72 -0.38
C LYS A 414 22.83 6.40 -1.73
N GLN A 415 22.56 5.65 -2.79
CA GLN A 415 22.38 6.20 -4.14
C GLN A 415 20.98 6.73 -4.41
N ASN A 416 19.96 6.17 -3.76
CA ASN A 416 18.57 6.48 -4.12
C ASN A 416 17.97 7.72 -3.44
N HIS A 417 18.63 8.30 -2.43
CA HIS A 417 18.16 9.52 -1.76
C HIS A 417 19.30 10.33 -1.18
N PRO A 418 20.04 11.10 -1.99
CA PRO A 418 21.09 11.99 -1.47
C PRO A 418 20.54 13.10 -0.56
N ASP A 419 19.22 13.41 -0.64
CA ASP A 419 18.57 14.52 0.05
C ASP A 419 17.41 14.12 0.99
N VAL A 420 17.19 12.83 1.27
CA VAL A 420 16.28 12.46 2.35
C VAL A 420 16.98 12.75 3.66
N PRO A 421 16.49 13.69 4.47
CA PRO A 421 17.02 13.89 5.82
C PRO A 421 16.93 12.54 6.53
N ASP A 422 18.04 12.17 7.14
CA ASP A 422 18.21 10.93 7.89
C ASP A 422 16.94 10.64 8.70
N SER A 423 16.10 9.69 8.24
CA SER A 423 14.82 9.34 8.86
C SER A 423 15.01 8.84 10.30
N HIS A 424 16.28 8.63 10.70
CA HIS A 424 16.67 8.31 12.07
C HIS A 424 16.33 9.41 13.10
N ARG A 425 16.11 10.67 12.67
CA ARG A 425 15.68 11.74 13.59
C ARG A 425 14.21 11.69 13.99
N PHE A 426 13.37 10.94 13.31
CA PHE A 426 11.95 10.80 13.68
C PHE A 426 11.72 9.87 14.86
N VAL A 427 12.60 8.90 15.11
CA VAL A 427 12.43 7.92 16.19
C VAL A 427 12.92 8.47 17.55
N GLU A 428 13.79 9.48 17.57
CA GLU A 428 14.32 10.01 18.83
C GLU A 428 13.33 10.83 19.67
N ARG A 429 12.16 11.20 19.16
CA ARG A 429 11.16 11.97 19.92
C ARG A 429 10.01 11.16 20.51
N TRP A 430 9.87 9.89 20.15
CA TRP A 430 8.89 9.02 20.78
C TRP A 430 9.54 8.24 21.91
N GLN A 431 9.60 8.86 23.12
CA GLN A 431 9.86 8.12 24.35
C GLN A 431 8.51 7.62 24.86
N PRO A 432 8.28 6.31 24.94
CA PRO A 432 7.15 5.81 25.72
C PRO A 432 7.40 6.26 27.17
N GLU A 433 6.49 7.05 27.69
CA GLU A 433 6.55 7.43 29.09
C GLU A 433 6.66 6.17 29.96
N LYS A 434 7.64 6.20 30.86
CA LYS A 434 7.96 5.13 31.82
C LYS A 434 6.81 4.98 32.82
N HIS A 435 5.69 4.38 32.44
CA HIS A 435 4.57 4.19 33.35
C HIS A 435 4.22 2.74 33.64
N CYS A 436 5.09 1.77 33.34
CA CYS A 436 4.84 0.37 33.71
C CYS A 436 5.93 -0.34 34.51
N ALA A 437 6.89 0.38 35.12
CA ALA A 437 8.02 -0.28 35.83
C ALA A 437 8.04 -0.10 37.35
N SER A 438 6.97 0.36 38.02
CA SER A 438 7.04 0.56 39.48
C SER A 438 5.78 0.25 40.29
N ARG A 439 5.05 -0.83 39.95
CA ARG A 439 4.06 -1.38 40.89
C ARG A 439 4.02 -2.90 40.86
N ARG A 440 5.10 -3.53 41.36
CA ARG A 440 4.96 -4.81 42.03
C ARG A 440 4.68 -4.52 43.50
N SER A 441 3.43 -4.34 43.88
CA SER A 441 2.90 -4.80 45.19
C SER A 441 1.41 -4.47 45.25
N ARG A 442 0.62 -5.55 45.46
CA ARG A 442 -0.73 -5.56 46.08
C ARG A 442 -1.78 -4.71 45.35
N HIS A 443 -2.42 -5.30 44.38
CA HIS A 443 -3.88 -5.50 44.28
C HIS A 443 -4.14 -6.09 42.90
N LYS A 444 -4.65 -7.30 42.87
CA LYS A 444 -5.43 -7.82 41.75
C LYS A 444 -6.62 -6.90 41.65
N ASP A 445 -7.05 -6.57 40.43
CA ASP A 445 -8.25 -5.82 40.10
C ASP A 445 -8.12 -4.28 40.18
N GLU A 446 -7.32 -3.67 39.30
CA GLU A 446 -7.53 -2.27 38.86
C GLU A 446 -6.44 -1.84 37.86
N CYS A 447 -6.53 -2.32 36.66
CA CYS A 447 -5.97 -1.66 35.46
C CYS A 447 -6.89 -1.99 34.30
N TRP A 448 -7.52 -0.97 33.76
CA TRP A 448 -8.50 -0.92 32.68
C TRP A 448 -9.93 -0.68 33.17
N GLY A 449 -10.18 0.54 33.62
CA GLY A 449 -11.52 1.06 33.70
C GLY A 449 -12.10 1.39 32.33
N PHE A 450 -12.54 0.37 31.59
CA PHE A 450 -13.61 0.57 30.63
C PHE A 450 -14.90 0.45 31.39
N GLY A 451 -15.55 1.59 31.61
CA GLY A 451 -16.93 1.61 32.10
C GLY A 451 -17.79 0.77 31.16
N ALA A 452 -18.19 -0.39 31.65
CA ALA A 452 -19.22 -1.18 31.01
C ALA A 452 -20.55 -0.44 31.27
N GLU A 453 -20.96 0.43 30.36
CA GLU A 453 -22.36 0.78 30.21
C GLU A 453 -23.08 -0.44 29.65
N LYS A 454 -24.09 -0.90 30.40
CA LYS A 454 -24.96 -2.00 29.99
C LYS A 454 -25.61 -1.64 28.65
N PRO A 455 -25.78 -2.60 27.73
CA PRO A 455 -26.51 -2.37 26.50
C PRO A 455 -27.98 -2.07 26.86
N GLU A 456 -28.45 -0.88 26.52
CA GLU A 456 -29.88 -0.61 26.45
C GLU A 456 -30.46 -1.43 25.31
N HIS A 457 -31.52 -2.15 25.60
CA HIS A 457 -32.33 -2.90 24.65
C HIS A 457 -32.84 -1.95 23.56
N TYR A 458 -32.41 -2.13 22.33
CA TYR A 458 -33.16 -1.65 21.17
C TYR A 458 -34.07 -2.79 20.71
N GLU A 459 -35.36 -2.65 20.96
CA GLU A 459 -36.41 -3.34 20.23
C GLU A 459 -36.41 -2.83 18.77
N LEU A 460 -36.76 -3.74 17.87
CA LEU A 460 -36.79 -3.64 16.41
C LEU A 460 -37.42 -2.37 15.82
#